data_22fe15bf0fb8819a55c77f5f73eb0601
#
_entry.id   22fe15bf0fb8819a55c77f5f73eb0601
#
_cell.length_a   1.000
_cell.length_b   1.000
_cell.length_c   1.000
_cell.angle_alpha   90.00
_cell.angle_beta   90.00
_cell.angle_gamma   90.00
#
_symmetry.space_group_name_H-M   'P 1'
#
loop_
_entity.id
_entity.type
_entity.pdbx_description
1 polymer ?
#
loop_
_entity_poly.entity_id
_entity_poly.type
_entity_poly.pdbx_seq_one_letter_code
_entity_poly.pdbx_strand_id
1 'polypeptide(L)'
;MKNGLQVRWFKLSAFLVCLVPLLTGCWDRLEIEERAVVLGVSVDTAPQETARREDEITHTAEGFPVPNVNMIRVTVQIALPGKIPLGPGESGGGSRGSEQTVWVIGTEGHTLDDAIMNLQQQISGRIFFGHLRVIVVSEELARLGMQNINDYFHRNPEVRRMAWMMISKGRAERLMRASPELERVPALYLMSTMDNAVKMGKFPENYVGMYWSNVSKKGQEGYLPYVELKHQQNIEVKGLAYFKNEMLQGTTKPFQVAAFMSIKGMNPAGYRGVVKLNGMPEAVMVYATSRRSTFKVILEGGEVRIKLSIFTEINLEEKLNEQFSVIDSTSLVQIEERNRNALRKETENLIREMQEKGIDIFGFGEYVRAKKPAYWNARIGTKEKWQSAFKDIRIEVEVNSKLRRIGMKAK
;
A
#
# COMPACT_ATOMS: atom_id res chain seq x y z
N MET A 1 41.60 -18.32 -60.49
CA MET A 1 41.21 -18.63 -59.09
C MET A 1 41.51 -17.54 -58.02
N LYS A 2 42.43 -16.61 -58.25
CA LYS A 2 42.76 -15.51 -57.28
C LYS A 2 41.69 -14.46 -57.10
N ASN A 3 40.93 -14.09 -58.11
CA ASN A 3 39.90 -13.01 -58.04
C ASN A 3 38.68 -13.37 -57.20
N GLY A 4 38.29 -14.64 -57.10
CA GLY A 4 37.13 -15.06 -56.31
C GLY A 4 37.38 -14.98 -54.78
N LEU A 5 38.62 -15.17 -54.36
CA LEU A 5 39.00 -15.07 -52.93
C LEU A 5 39.01 -13.65 -52.46
N GLN A 6 39.49 -12.70 -53.25
CA GLN A 6 39.53 -11.27 -52.91
C GLN A 6 38.11 -10.68 -52.79
N VAL A 7 37.18 -11.05 -53.68
CA VAL A 7 35.78 -10.63 -53.60
C VAL A 7 35.07 -11.17 -52.36
N ARG A 8 35.38 -12.42 -51.95
CA ARG A 8 34.84 -12.99 -50.71
C ARG A 8 35.32 -12.23 -49.46
N TRP A 9 36.61 -11.93 -49.38
CA TRP A 9 37.18 -11.18 -48.28
C TRP A 9 36.63 -9.76 -48.21
N PHE A 10 36.44 -9.12 -49.34
CA PHE A 10 35.83 -7.77 -49.40
C PHE A 10 34.37 -7.77 -48.90
N LYS A 11 33.58 -8.77 -49.29
CA LYS A 11 32.19 -8.93 -48.81
C LYS A 11 32.15 -9.21 -47.33
N LEU A 12 33.07 -10.02 -46.81
CA LEU A 12 33.13 -10.33 -45.36
C LEU A 12 33.52 -9.11 -44.57
N SER A 13 34.52 -8.31 -45.04
CA SER A 13 34.93 -7.06 -44.39
C SER A 13 33.83 -6.00 -44.41
N ALA A 14 33.13 -5.85 -45.56
CA ALA A 14 31.99 -4.95 -45.63
C ALA A 14 30.85 -5.34 -44.69
N PHE A 15 30.56 -6.64 -44.56
CA PHE A 15 29.58 -7.16 -43.60
C PHE A 15 29.99 -6.91 -42.16
N LEU A 16 31.29 -7.11 -41.83
CA LEU A 16 31.81 -6.86 -40.49
C LEU A 16 31.74 -5.35 -40.12
N VAL A 17 32.05 -4.46 -41.06
CA VAL A 17 31.92 -3.00 -40.85
C VAL A 17 30.50 -2.55 -40.67
N CYS A 18 29.52 -3.20 -41.34
CA CYS A 18 28.08 -2.95 -41.10
C CYS A 18 27.58 -3.48 -39.76
N LEU A 19 28.27 -4.44 -39.14
CA LEU A 19 27.92 -4.96 -37.82
C LEU A 19 28.40 -4.07 -36.66
N VAL A 20 29.47 -3.29 -36.86
CA VAL A 20 30.08 -2.42 -35.85
C VAL A 20 29.07 -1.41 -35.26
N PRO A 21 28.22 -0.68 -36.03
CA PRO A 21 27.25 0.24 -35.46
C PRO A 21 26.12 -0.45 -34.69
N LEU A 22 25.90 -1.78 -34.86
CA LEU A 22 24.95 -2.52 -34.08
C LEU A 22 25.46 -2.89 -32.67
N LEU A 23 26.78 -2.77 -32.43
CA LEU A 23 27.43 -3.04 -31.15
C LEU A 23 27.54 -1.79 -30.25
N THR A 24 27.22 -0.60 -30.75
CA THR A 24 27.36 0.65 -29.99
C THR A 24 26.12 1.05 -29.18
N GLY A 25 25.16 0.16 -29.02
CA GLY A 25 23.84 0.44 -28.43
C GLY A 25 23.79 0.78 -26.93
N CYS A 26 24.89 0.77 -26.17
CA CYS A 26 24.89 0.97 -24.72
C CYS A 26 25.76 2.11 -24.19
N TRP A 27 26.31 2.95 -25.04
CA TRP A 27 27.30 3.95 -24.65
C TRP A 27 26.76 5.16 -23.87
N ASP A 28 25.46 5.42 -23.88
CA ASP A 28 24.84 6.62 -23.29
C ASP A 28 24.02 6.37 -22.01
N ARG A 29 24.35 5.34 -21.25
CA ARG A 29 23.72 5.11 -19.95
C ARG A 29 24.62 5.63 -18.83
N LEU A 30 24.10 6.63 -18.07
CA LEU A 30 24.71 7.05 -16.81
C LEU A 30 25.00 5.84 -15.92
N GLU A 31 26.23 5.76 -15.44
CA GLU A 31 26.62 4.72 -14.47
C GLU A 31 25.87 4.89 -13.17
N ILE A 32 25.78 3.82 -12.38
CA ILE A 32 24.99 3.82 -11.12
C ILE A 32 25.58 4.79 -10.10
N GLU A 33 26.89 5.01 -10.17
CA GLU A 33 27.67 5.93 -9.33
C GLU A 33 27.34 7.41 -9.59
N GLU A 34 26.85 7.74 -10.78
CA GLU A 34 26.42 9.10 -11.16
C GLU A 34 24.96 9.37 -10.76
N ARG A 35 24.26 8.37 -10.16
CA ARG A 35 22.85 8.46 -9.80
C ARG A 35 22.68 8.63 -8.30
N ALA A 36 21.85 9.58 -7.91
CA ALA A 36 21.28 9.67 -6.59
C ALA A 36 20.10 8.69 -6.47
N VAL A 37 20.37 7.46 -6.03
CA VAL A 37 19.37 6.38 -5.97
C VAL A 37 18.41 6.60 -4.82
N VAL A 38 17.15 6.95 -5.13
CA VAL A 38 16.09 7.20 -4.16
C VAL A 38 15.44 5.88 -3.74
N LEU A 39 15.45 5.61 -2.44
CA LEU A 39 14.82 4.44 -1.81
C LEU A 39 13.43 4.76 -1.24
N GLY A 40 13.24 5.96 -0.73
CA GLY A 40 11.99 6.41 -0.14
C GLY A 40 11.73 7.89 -0.42
N VAL A 41 10.45 8.22 -0.53
CA VAL A 41 9.97 9.61 -0.65
C VAL A 41 8.91 9.84 0.40
N SER A 42 8.98 10.96 1.10
CA SER A 42 7.85 11.45 1.89
C SER A 42 7.35 12.79 1.34
N VAL A 43 6.04 12.99 1.45
CA VAL A 43 5.37 14.22 1.02
C VAL A 43 4.49 14.72 2.15
N ASP A 44 4.78 15.93 2.59
CA ASP A 44 4.11 16.64 3.68
C ASP A 44 3.56 17.98 3.18
N THR A 45 2.64 18.59 3.91
CA THR A 45 2.35 20.02 3.77
C THR A 45 3.59 20.83 4.14
N ALA A 46 3.95 21.83 3.37
CA ALA A 46 5.06 22.72 3.72
C ALA A 46 4.74 23.53 4.99
N PRO A 47 5.76 23.90 5.80
CA PRO A 47 5.56 24.81 6.92
C PRO A 47 4.98 26.16 6.46
N GLN A 48 4.12 26.79 7.28
CA GLN A 48 3.50 28.08 6.92
C GLN A 48 4.53 29.21 6.67
N GLU A 49 5.69 29.11 7.28
CA GLU A 49 6.80 30.06 7.09
C GLU A 49 7.40 30.00 5.69
N THR A 50 7.25 28.89 5.00
CA THR A 50 7.77 28.65 3.64
C THR A 50 7.18 29.64 2.63
N ALA A 51 5.89 30.00 2.78
CA ALA A 51 5.23 30.96 1.89
C ALA A 51 5.87 32.39 1.94
N ARG A 52 6.66 32.69 2.98
CA ARG A 52 7.39 33.97 3.08
C ARG A 52 8.73 33.96 2.33
N ARG A 53 9.15 32.79 1.86
CA ARG A 53 10.41 32.56 1.15
C ARG A 53 10.17 32.15 -0.30
N GLU A 54 9.06 32.63 -0.86
CA GLU A 54 8.66 32.29 -2.24
C GLU A 54 9.79 32.49 -3.24
N ASP A 55 10.47 33.66 -3.17
CA ASP A 55 11.56 34.02 -4.08
C ASP A 55 12.78 33.09 -4.00
N GLU A 56 12.92 32.35 -2.89
CA GLU A 56 14.02 31.37 -2.72
C GLU A 56 13.61 29.95 -3.19
N ILE A 57 12.31 29.69 -3.34
CA ILE A 57 11.76 28.36 -3.56
C ILE A 57 11.31 28.16 -4.99
N THR A 58 10.63 29.14 -5.56
CA THR A 58 10.15 29.07 -6.94
C THR A 58 11.08 29.77 -7.90
N HIS A 59 11.31 29.10 -9.01
CA HIS A 59 12.05 29.65 -10.16
C HIS A 59 11.10 30.38 -11.12
N THR A 60 9.97 30.90 -10.62
CA THR A 60 9.02 31.67 -11.42
C THR A 60 9.58 33.07 -11.64
N ALA A 61 9.99 33.34 -12.89
CA ALA A 61 10.36 34.68 -13.32
C ALA A 61 9.10 35.56 -13.46
N GLU A 62 9.27 36.89 -13.39
CA GLU A 62 8.22 37.86 -13.74
C GLU A 62 7.55 37.48 -15.06
N GLY A 63 6.22 37.30 -15.03
CA GLY A 63 5.42 36.88 -16.21
C GLY A 63 4.88 35.46 -16.17
N PHE A 64 5.33 34.61 -15.23
CA PHE A 64 4.74 33.31 -14.95
C PHE A 64 3.93 33.37 -13.65
N PRO A 65 2.63 33.00 -13.65
CA PRO A 65 1.83 33.05 -12.45
C PRO A 65 2.30 31.98 -11.45
N VAL A 66 2.41 32.37 -10.19
CA VAL A 66 2.63 31.42 -9.09
C VAL A 66 1.40 30.51 -8.99
N PRO A 67 1.57 29.17 -8.96
CA PRO A 67 0.43 28.27 -8.81
C PRO A 67 -0.35 28.54 -7.52
N ASN A 68 -1.66 28.69 -7.62
CA ASN A 68 -2.53 28.88 -6.44
C ASN A 68 -2.83 27.53 -5.79
N VAL A 69 -1.78 26.86 -5.28
CA VAL A 69 -1.84 25.58 -4.57
C VAL A 69 -1.01 25.66 -3.29
N ASN A 70 -1.38 24.88 -2.29
CA ASN A 70 -0.59 24.80 -1.08
C ASN A 70 0.77 24.18 -1.39
N MET A 71 1.82 24.84 -0.89
CA MET A 71 3.18 24.28 -1.00
C MET A 71 3.31 22.97 -0.27
N ILE A 72 4.10 22.10 -0.83
CA ILE A 72 4.44 20.79 -0.25
C ILE A 72 5.91 20.72 0.10
N ARG A 73 6.23 19.92 1.10
CA ARG A 73 7.59 19.53 1.44
C ARG A 73 7.82 18.09 0.98
N VAL A 74 8.81 17.90 0.12
CA VAL A 74 9.24 16.59 -0.36
C VAL A 74 10.55 16.24 0.30
N THR A 75 10.63 15.08 0.94
CA THR A 75 11.87 14.57 1.53
C THR A 75 12.21 13.24 0.89
N VAL A 76 13.41 13.08 0.41
CA VAL A 76 13.91 11.85 -0.19
C VAL A 76 14.95 11.19 0.68
N GLN A 77 14.99 9.88 0.62
CA GLN A 77 16.04 9.06 1.20
C GLN A 77 16.89 8.46 0.09
N ILE A 78 18.14 8.89 0.00
CA ILE A 78 19.10 8.50 -1.02
C ILE A 78 20.04 7.46 -0.45
N ALA A 79 20.25 6.37 -1.19
CA ALA A 79 21.24 5.35 -0.86
C ALA A 79 22.67 5.92 -1.00
N LEU A 80 23.52 5.70 0.01
CA LEU A 80 24.94 6.04 -0.08
C LEU A 80 25.72 4.82 -0.60
N PRO A 81 26.33 4.92 -1.79
CA PRO A 81 27.09 3.81 -2.38
C PRO A 81 28.19 3.31 -1.42
N GLY A 82 28.36 1.99 -1.33
CA GLY A 82 29.38 1.35 -0.51
C GLY A 82 29.12 1.36 1.01
N LYS A 83 28.04 2.02 1.48
CA LYS A 83 27.69 2.08 2.91
C LYS A 83 26.52 1.19 3.31
N ILE A 84 25.82 0.59 2.38
CA ILE A 84 24.73 -0.36 2.65
C ILE A 84 25.34 -1.76 2.76
N PRO A 85 25.30 -2.43 3.94
CA PRO A 85 25.79 -3.79 4.08
C PRO A 85 24.97 -4.75 3.21
N LEU A 86 25.65 -5.57 2.39
CA LEU A 86 25.00 -6.51 1.47
C LEU A 86 24.60 -7.85 2.13
N GLY A 87 24.88 -8.08 3.43
CA GLY A 87 24.57 -9.32 4.10
C GLY A 87 24.55 -9.23 5.62
N PRO A 88 23.91 -10.22 6.30
CA PRO A 88 23.98 -10.36 7.74
C PRO A 88 25.38 -10.88 8.12
N GLY A 89 26.27 -10.03 8.61
CA GLY A 89 27.55 -10.44 9.14
C GLY A 89 28.77 -9.62 8.76
N GLU A 90 28.69 -8.66 7.88
CA GLU A 90 29.76 -7.68 7.69
C GLU A 90 29.75 -6.59 8.79
N SER A 91 29.93 -7.03 10.03
CA SER A 91 30.51 -6.19 11.06
C SER A 91 32.02 -6.11 10.80
N GLY A 92 32.42 -5.38 9.78
CA GLY A 92 33.82 -4.98 9.65
C GLY A 92 34.21 -4.28 10.95
N GLY A 93 35.11 -4.89 11.71
CA GLY A 93 35.63 -4.35 12.96
C GLY A 93 36.24 -2.98 12.72
N GLY A 94 35.61 -1.96 13.26
CA GLY A 94 36.11 -0.59 13.22
C GLY A 94 35.05 0.37 13.72
N SER A 95 35.21 0.80 14.98
CA SER A 95 34.60 1.94 15.65
C SER A 95 33.07 2.08 15.64
N ARG A 96 32.54 2.23 16.85
CA ARG A 96 31.16 2.67 17.19
C ARG A 96 30.87 4.11 16.71
N GLY A 97 30.98 4.36 15.39
CA GLY A 97 30.43 5.54 14.76
C GLY A 97 29.21 5.11 13.94
N SER A 98 28.07 5.72 14.15
CA SER A 98 26.87 5.52 13.34
C SER A 98 27.12 6.04 11.92
N GLU A 99 27.78 5.25 11.08
CA GLU A 99 27.88 5.61 9.68
C GLU A 99 26.50 5.64 9.07
N GLN A 100 26.09 6.82 8.60
CA GLN A 100 24.83 6.99 7.90
C GLN A 100 24.90 6.19 6.59
N THR A 101 24.00 5.21 6.47
CA THR A 101 23.86 4.38 5.27
C THR A 101 23.06 5.08 4.18
N VAL A 102 22.32 6.11 4.54
CA VAL A 102 21.44 6.89 3.67
C VAL A 102 21.57 8.38 3.95
N TRP A 103 21.36 9.18 2.92
CA TRP A 103 21.23 10.62 3.03
C TRP A 103 19.75 11.00 2.94
N VAL A 104 19.25 11.72 3.94
CA VAL A 104 17.87 12.22 4.00
C VAL A 104 17.88 13.72 3.81
N ILE A 105 17.37 14.17 2.69
CA ILE A 105 17.32 15.59 2.29
C ILE A 105 15.90 15.93 1.81
N GLY A 106 15.46 17.16 2.08
CA GLY A 106 14.14 17.61 1.69
C GLY A 106 14.12 19.06 1.26
N THR A 107 13.17 19.38 0.41
CA THR A 107 12.93 20.73 -0.10
C THR A 107 11.44 20.98 -0.26
N GLU A 108 11.08 22.22 -0.46
CA GLU A 108 9.72 22.66 -0.70
C GLU A 108 9.51 22.97 -2.20
N GLY A 109 8.24 22.96 -2.62
CA GLY A 109 7.82 23.35 -3.95
C GLY A 109 6.27 23.39 -4.04
N HIS A 110 5.75 23.96 -5.10
CA HIS A 110 4.31 23.99 -5.37
C HIS A 110 3.77 22.64 -5.88
N THR A 111 4.61 21.89 -6.55
CA THR A 111 4.30 20.56 -7.07
C THR A 111 5.44 19.60 -6.72
N LEU A 112 5.19 18.29 -6.88
CA LEU A 112 6.26 17.29 -6.74
C LEU A 112 7.39 17.50 -7.73
N ASP A 113 7.09 17.85 -8.97
CA ASP A 113 8.09 18.12 -9.99
C ASP A 113 8.96 19.32 -9.61
N ASP A 114 8.35 20.42 -9.19
CA ASP A 114 9.02 21.61 -8.71
C ASP A 114 9.94 21.32 -7.52
N ALA A 115 9.43 20.64 -6.49
CA ALA A 115 10.22 20.24 -5.33
C ALA A 115 11.40 19.32 -5.72
N ILE A 116 11.21 18.37 -6.63
CA ILE A 116 12.26 17.47 -7.08
C ILE A 116 13.30 18.21 -7.92
N MET A 117 12.89 19.18 -8.73
CA MET A 117 13.84 20.04 -9.50
C MET A 117 14.65 20.92 -8.55
N ASN A 118 14.04 21.50 -7.51
CA ASN A 118 14.75 22.25 -6.46
C ASN A 118 15.74 21.35 -5.71
N LEU A 119 15.36 20.11 -5.48
CA LEU A 119 16.24 19.11 -4.86
C LEU A 119 17.42 18.76 -5.78
N GLN A 120 17.18 18.60 -7.08
CA GLN A 120 18.22 18.25 -8.06
C GLN A 120 19.32 19.30 -8.11
N GLN A 121 19.03 20.57 -7.83
CA GLN A 121 20.03 21.63 -7.78
C GLN A 121 20.96 21.55 -6.56
N GLN A 122 20.58 20.78 -5.55
CA GLN A 122 21.36 20.60 -4.32
C GLN A 122 22.16 19.29 -4.31
N ILE A 123 22.02 18.46 -5.33
CA ILE A 123 22.60 17.10 -5.39
C ILE A 123 23.43 16.98 -6.67
N SER A 124 24.67 16.49 -6.55
CA SER A 124 25.56 16.30 -7.68
C SER A 124 25.17 15.15 -8.60
N GLY A 125 24.55 14.09 -8.05
CA GLY A 125 24.08 12.94 -8.83
C GLY A 125 22.66 13.16 -9.38
N ARG A 126 22.35 12.59 -10.54
CA ARG A 126 21.00 12.63 -11.08
C ARG A 126 20.03 11.83 -10.20
N ILE A 127 18.95 12.43 -9.76
CA ILE A 127 17.88 11.76 -8.99
C ILE A 127 17.30 10.61 -9.83
N PHE A 128 17.23 9.42 -9.23
CA PHE A 128 16.79 8.20 -9.91
C PHE A 128 15.81 7.40 -9.04
N PHE A 129 14.58 7.21 -9.52
CA PHE A 129 13.50 6.52 -8.82
C PHE A 129 13.39 5.02 -9.14
N GLY A 130 14.28 4.45 -9.95
CA GLY A 130 14.19 3.02 -10.34
C GLY A 130 14.32 2.02 -9.20
N HIS A 131 14.75 2.47 -8.02
CA HIS A 131 14.82 1.68 -6.78
C HIS A 131 13.88 2.18 -5.68
N LEU A 132 12.92 3.04 -6.01
CA LEU A 132 11.94 3.54 -5.04
C LEU A 132 11.15 2.38 -4.43
N ARG A 133 11.18 2.27 -3.11
CA ARG A 133 10.52 1.21 -2.33
C ARG A 133 9.27 1.69 -1.63
N VAL A 134 9.30 2.91 -1.11
CA VAL A 134 8.19 3.45 -0.33
C VAL A 134 7.92 4.92 -0.70
N ILE A 135 6.64 5.26 -0.73
CA ILE A 135 6.11 6.61 -0.82
C ILE A 135 5.25 6.80 0.42
N VAL A 136 5.55 7.80 1.22
CA VAL A 136 4.79 8.11 2.43
C VAL A 136 4.18 9.50 2.28
N VAL A 137 2.87 9.61 2.46
CA VAL A 137 2.16 10.89 2.42
C VAL A 137 1.60 11.18 3.80
N SER A 138 1.73 12.41 4.29
CA SER A 138 1.13 12.79 5.57
C SER A 138 -0.40 12.77 5.50
N GLU A 139 -1.03 12.43 6.62
CA GLU A 139 -2.50 12.45 6.74
C GLU A 139 -3.07 13.84 6.39
N GLU A 140 -2.41 14.91 6.82
CA GLU A 140 -2.82 16.28 6.55
C GLU A 140 -2.88 16.55 5.05
N LEU A 141 -1.82 16.24 4.31
CA LEU A 141 -1.76 16.42 2.87
C LEU A 141 -2.76 15.51 2.13
N ALA A 142 -2.90 14.26 2.58
CA ALA A 142 -3.85 13.32 1.98
C ALA A 142 -5.32 13.76 2.12
N ARG A 143 -5.66 14.53 3.16
CA ARG A 143 -6.98 15.16 3.32
C ARG A 143 -7.22 16.29 2.34
N LEU A 144 -6.18 16.99 1.91
CA LEU A 144 -6.28 18.03 0.87
C LEU A 144 -6.44 17.43 -0.52
N GLY A 145 -5.89 16.24 -0.76
CA GLY A 145 -6.01 15.50 -2.00
C GLY A 145 -4.69 14.91 -2.48
N MET A 146 -4.78 13.77 -3.17
CA MET A 146 -3.61 13.03 -3.64
C MET A 146 -3.45 13.01 -5.17
N GLN A 147 -4.34 13.65 -5.92
CA GLN A 147 -4.35 13.58 -7.39
C GLN A 147 -3.02 14.00 -8.01
N ASN A 148 -2.48 15.16 -7.62
CA ASN A 148 -1.21 15.66 -8.16
C ASN A 148 -0.03 14.77 -7.78
N ILE A 149 -0.04 14.22 -6.57
CA ILE A 149 0.99 13.28 -6.08
C ILE A 149 0.95 11.99 -6.91
N ASN A 150 -0.25 11.44 -7.09
CA ASN A 150 -0.45 10.23 -7.87
C ASN A 150 -0.09 10.43 -9.34
N ASP A 151 -0.49 11.55 -9.93
CA ASP A 151 -0.21 11.86 -11.34
C ASP A 151 1.31 11.92 -11.59
N TYR A 152 2.08 12.57 -10.72
CA TYR A 152 3.53 12.66 -10.83
C TYR A 152 4.18 11.26 -10.83
N PHE A 153 3.90 10.44 -9.80
CA PHE A 153 4.50 9.11 -9.72
C PHE A 153 4.00 8.15 -10.80
N HIS A 154 2.76 8.30 -11.24
CA HIS A 154 2.19 7.45 -12.29
C HIS A 154 2.78 7.76 -13.68
N ARG A 155 3.13 9.02 -13.94
CA ARG A 155 3.76 9.45 -15.20
C ARG A 155 5.25 9.21 -15.23
N ASN A 156 5.90 9.08 -14.10
CA ASN A 156 7.34 8.86 -14.04
C ASN A 156 7.69 7.41 -14.41
N PRO A 157 8.40 7.17 -15.54
CA PRO A 157 8.68 5.83 -16.05
C PRO A 157 9.66 5.04 -15.16
N GLU A 158 10.40 5.69 -14.30
CA GLU A 158 11.35 5.06 -13.38
C GLU A 158 10.62 4.44 -12.16
N VAL A 159 9.43 4.93 -11.82
CA VAL A 159 8.69 4.48 -10.64
C VAL A 159 8.05 3.11 -10.87
N ARG A 160 8.45 2.14 -10.05
CA ARG A 160 7.91 0.79 -10.12
C ARG A 160 6.55 0.70 -9.42
N ARG A 161 5.60 0.03 -10.06
CA ARG A 161 4.24 -0.20 -9.52
C ARG A 161 4.20 -1.03 -8.24
N MET A 162 5.30 -1.69 -7.90
CA MET A 162 5.48 -2.52 -6.69
C MET A 162 6.02 -1.73 -5.49
N ALA A 163 6.19 -0.41 -5.59
CA ALA A 163 6.51 0.42 -4.44
C ALA A 163 5.30 0.47 -3.48
N TRP A 164 5.55 0.44 -2.18
CA TRP A 164 4.52 0.70 -1.18
C TRP A 164 4.17 2.19 -1.15
N MET A 165 2.89 2.50 -1.17
CA MET A 165 2.39 3.83 -0.83
C MET A 165 1.61 3.73 0.47
N MET A 166 1.83 4.68 1.40
CA MET A 166 1.20 4.65 2.72
C MET A 166 0.91 6.06 3.25
N ILE A 167 -0.05 6.15 4.15
CA ILE A 167 -0.40 7.39 4.83
C ILE A 167 0.17 7.37 6.24
N SER A 168 0.90 8.41 6.59
CA SER A 168 1.49 8.60 7.91
C SER A 168 0.56 9.40 8.81
N LYS A 169 0.31 8.91 10.01
CA LYS A 169 -0.22 9.74 11.08
C LYS A 169 0.83 10.77 11.49
N GLY A 170 0.50 12.04 11.29
CA GLY A 170 1.44 13.14 11.44
C GLY A 170 2.42 13.25 10.26
N ARG A 171 3.55 13.91 10.48
CA ARG A 171 4.51 14.21 9.41
C ARG A 171 5.19 12.95 8.86
N ALA A 172 5.13 12.80 7.55
CA ALA A 172 5.69 11.66 6.84
C ALA A 172 7.23 11.69 6.83
N GLU A 173 7.84 12.87 6.84
CA GLU A 173 9.30 13.05 6.93
C GLU A 173 9.92 12.29 8.12
N ARG A 174 9.20 12.19 9.25
CA ARG A 174 9.69 11.48 10.43
C ARG A 174 9.94 10.00 10.18
N LEU A 175 9.17 9.38 9.27
CA LEU A 175 9.34 7.99 8.91
C LEU A 175 10.60 7.78 8.05
N MET A 176 11.00 8.79 7.28
CA MET A 176 12.25 8.75 6.50
C MET A 176 13.50 8.84 7.39
N ARG A 177 13.35 9.29 8.62
CA ARG A 177 14.44 9.42 9.61
C ARG A 177 14.36 8.37 10.74
N ALA A 178 13.33 7.53 10.74
CA ALA A 178 13.19 6.47 11.73
C ALA A 178 14.34 5.46 11.58
N SER A 179 15.06 5.17 12.65
CA SER A 179 16.20 4.26 12.63
C SER A 179 15.97 3.11 13.62
N PRO A 180 15.23 2.06 13.23
CA PRO A 180 15.08 0.87 14.05
C PRO A 180 16.39 0.07 14.10
N GLU A 181 16.60 -0.67 15.18
CA GLU A 181 17.85 -1.41 15.40
C GLU A 181 18.09 -2.55 14.39
N LEU A 182 17.01 -3.16 13.89
CA LEU A 182 17.10 -4.32 12.97
C LEU A 182 17.40 -3.94 11.52
N GLU A 183 17.05 -2.73 11.09
CA GLU A 183 17.18 -2.30 9.70
C GLU A 183 17.65 -0.84 9.65
N ARG A 184 18.88 -0.63 9.17
CA ARG A 184 19.51 0.68 9.19
C ARG A 184 18.98 1.66 8.12
N VAL A 185 18.20 1.17 7.15
CA VAL A 185 17.63 1.95 6.07
C VAL A 185 16.12 2.09 6.29
N PRO A 186 15.61 3.26 6.72
CA PRO A 186 14.19 3.45 7.02
C PRO A 186 13.23 3.02 5.90
N ALA A 187 13.53 3.32 4.64
CA ALA A 187 12.69 2.90 3.51
C ALA A 187 12.61 1.36 3.37
N LEU A 188 13.72 0.65 3.61
CA LEU A 188 13.73 -0.82 3.57
C LEU A 188 13.01 -1.41 4.78
N TYR A 189 13.14 -0.78 5.95
CA TYR A 189 12.40 -1.17 7.15
C TYR A 189 10.88 -1.04 6.94
N LEU A 190 10.41 0.08 6.39
CA LEU A 190 9.01 0.30 6.04
C LEU A 190 8.50 -0.78 5.09
N MET A 191 9.23 -1.02 4.00
CA MET A 191 8.89 -2.06 3.03
C MET A 191 8.81 -3.44 3.69
N SER A 192 9.86 -3.84 4.43
CA SER A 192 9.93 -5.16 5.08
C SER A 192 8.82 -5.35 6.12
N THR A 193 8.48 -4.29 6.86
CA THR A 193 7.36 -4.32 7.83
C THR A 193 6.03 -4.58 7.14
N MET A 194 5.77 -3.92 6.01
CA MET A 194 4.56 -4.14 5.22
C MET A 194 4.53 -5.52 4.60
N ASP A 195 5.62 -5.96 3.99
CA ASP A 195 5.73 -7.31 3.40
C ASP A 195 5.50 -8.41 4.44
N ASN A 196 6.05 -8.24 5.65
CA ASN A 196 5.81 -9.16 6.76
C ASN A 196 4.36 -9.13 7.24
N ALA A 197 3.73 -7.94 7.32
CA ALA A 197 2.32 -7.82 7.68
C ALA A 197 1.42 -8.57 6.69
N VAL A 198 1.74 -8.52 5.40
CA VAL A 198 1.04 -9.30 4.34
C VAL A 198 1.28 -10.80 4.52
N LYS A 199 2.54 -11.24 4.65
CA LYS A 199 2.90 -12.66 4.85
C LYS A 199 2.23 -13.26 6.09
N MET A 200 2.08 -12.48 7.14
CA MET A 200 1.39 -12.88 8.37
C MET A 200 -0.15 -12.80 8.27
N GLY A 201 -0.71 -12.37 7.15
CA GLY A 201 -2.15 -12.18 6.96
C GLY A 201 -2.76 -11.08 7.82
N LYS A 202 -1.95 -10.14 8.29
CA LYS A 202 -2.37 -9.00 9.11
C LYS A 202 -2.82 -7.81 8.29
N PHE A 203 -2.37 -7.74 7.03
CA PHE A 203 -2.63 -6.61 6.15
C PHE A 203 -2.83 -7.08 4.70
N PRO A 204 -3.68 -6.42 3.89
CA PRO A 204 -3.80 -6.72 2.47
C PRO A 204 -2.57 -6.25 1.71
N GLU A 205 -2.14 -7.04 0.73
CA GLU A 205 -1.19 -6.54 -0.26
C GLU A 205 -1.81 -5.36 -1.01
N ASN A 206 -1.13 -4.22 -1.02
CA ASN A 206 -1.65 -3.01 -1.69
C ASN A 206 -0.52 -2.06 -2.09
N TYR A 207 0.19 -2.42 -3.16
CA TYR A 207 1.21 -1.56 -3.77
C TYR A 207 0.59 -0.35 -4.48
N VAL A 208 1.40 0.66 -4.78
CA VAL A 208 0.97 1.89 -5.46
C VAL A 208 0.22 1.62 -6.78
N GLY A 209 0.66 0.63 -7.56
CA GLY A 209 -0.03 0.24 -8.79
C GLY A 209 -1.43 -0.33 -8.57
N MET A 210 -1.67 -0.99 -7.42
CA MET A 210 -3.00 -1.47 -7.02
C MET A 210 -3.88 -0.31 -6.59
N TYR A 211 -3.34 0.66 -5.86
CA TYR A 211 -4.04 1.88 -5.51
C TYR A 211 -4.49 2.65 -6.76
N TRP A 212 -3.58 2.89 -7.72
CA TRP A 212 -3.93 3.53 -9.00
C TRP A 212 -5.02 2.78 -9.75
N SER A 213 -4.92 1.44 -9.79
CA SER A 213 -5.97 0.62 -10.39
C SER A 213 -7.31 0.78 -9.68
N ASN A 214 -7.32 0.86 -8.34
CA ASN A 214 -8.57 1.01 -7.57
C ASN A 214 -9.22 2.37 -7.79
N VAL A 215 -8.45 3.47 -7.74
CA VAL A 215 -8.99 4.83 -7.90
C VAL A 215 -9.47 5.12 -9.32
N SER A 216 -8.90 4.45 -10.33
CA SER A 216 -9.34 4.59 -11.72
C SER A 216 -10.65 3.86 -12.05
N LYS A 217 -11.11 2.96 -11.18
CA LYS A 217 -12.36 2.22 -11.37
C LYS A 217 -13.58 3.09 -11.06
N LYS A 218 -14.67 2.86 -11.81
CA LYS A 218 -15.93 3.57 -11.59
C LYS A 218 -16.72 3.04 -10.39
N GLY A 219 -16.52 1.78 -10.04
CA GLY A 219 -17.26 1.08 -8.97
C GLY A 219 -16.41 0.74 -7.75
N GLN A 220 -15.31 1.47 -7.53
CA GLN A 220 -14.45 1.25 -6.38
C GLN A 220 -13.69 2.51 -6.00
N GLU A 221 -13.42 2.68 -4.70
CA GLU A 221 -12.53 3.69 -4.16
C GLU A 221 -11.18 3.11 -3.72
N GLY A 222 -10.19 4.00 -3.60
CA GLY A 222 -8.85 3.63 -3.15
C GLY A 222 -8.76 3.47 -1.63
N TYR A 223 -7.80 2.65 -1.21
CA TYR A 223 -7.36 2.55 0.18
C TYR A 223 -5.86 2.35 0.21
N LEU A 224 -5.22 2.78 1.30
CA LEU A 224 -3.77 2.66 1.52
C LEU A 224 -3.48 2.23 2.95
N PRO A 225 -2.30 1.66 3.24
CA PRO A 225 -1.84 1.46 4.61
C PRO A 225 -1.83 2.77 5.39
N TYR A 226 -2.34 2.74 6.63
CA TYR A 226 -2.23 3.82 7.59
C TYR A 226 -1.25 3.43 8.69
N VAL A 227 -0.17 4.19 8.82
CA VAL A 227 0.96 3.87 9.70
C VAL A 227 1.22 4.99 10.71
N GLU A 228 1.73 4.62 11.87
CA GLU A 228 2.11 5.55 12.92
C GLU A 228 3.53 5.25 13.40
N LEU A 229 4.33 6.30 13.58
CA LEU A 229 5.64 6.19 14.21
C LEU A 229 5.49 6.07 15.73
N LYS A 230 6.04 5.00 16.31
CA LYS A 230 6.06 4.73 17.75
C LYS A 230 7.46 4.90 18.33
N HIS A 231 7.53 5.55 19.47
CA HIS A 231 8.79 5.73 20.21
C HIS A 231 9.95 6.27 19.35
N GLN A 232 9.63 7.06 18.31
CA GLN A 232 10.58 7.66 17.37
C GLN A 232 11.39 6.66 16.52
N GLN A 233 11.16 5.36 16.64
CA GLN A 233 11.96 4.31 16.00
C GLN A 233 11.10 3.29 15.25
N ASN A 234 10.01 2.82 15.86
CA ASN A 234 9.21 1.72 15.33
C ASN A 234 7.99 2.22 14.60
N ILE A 235 7.51 1.41 13.66
CA ILE A 235 6.30 1.71 12.90
C ILE A 235 5.22 0.70 13.26
N GLU A 236 4.04 1.22 13.54
CA GLU A 236 2.83 0.42 13.74
C GLU A 236 1.87 0.62 12.56
N VAL A 237 1.42 -0.49 11.96
CA VAL A 237 0.35 -0.47 10.98
C VAL A 237 -0.99 -0.39 11.72
N LYS A 238 -1.65 0.76 11.66
CA LYS A 238 -2.87 1.06 12.44
C LYS A 238 -4.14 0.59 11.77
N GLY A 239 -4.18 0.58 10.44
CA GLY A 239 -5.37 0.25 9.67
C GLY A 239 -5.24 0.63 8.21
N LEU A 240 -6.39 0.78 7.56
CA LEU A 240 -6.50 1.28 6.18
C LEU A 240 -6.95 2.74 6.21
N ALA A 241 -6.24 3.60 5.48
CA ALA A 241 -6.71 4.90 5.08
C ALA A 241 -7.63 4.73 3.86
N TYR A 242 -8.85 5.23 3.89
CA TYR A 242 -9.81 5.12 2.78
C TYR A 242 -10.13 6.49 2.18
N PHE A 243 -10.32 6.48 0.88
CA PHE A 243 -10.41 7.69 0.08
C PHE A 243 -11.77 7.79 -0.62
N LYS A 244 -12.13 9.03 -0.96
CA LYS A 244 -13.20 9.36 -1.89
C LYS A 244 -12.65 10.37 -2.88
N ASN A 245 -12.66 10.03 -4.17
CA ASN A 245 -12.06 10.87 -5.21
C ASN A 245 -10.63 11.31 -4.86
N GLU A 246 -9.80 10.37 -4.37
CA GLU A 246 -8.41 10.57 -3.95
C GLU A 246 -8.20 11.57 -2.78
N MET A 247 -9.23 11.94 -2.06
CA MET A 247 -9.16 12.70 -0.81
C MET A 247 -9.39 11.76 0.37
N LEU A 248 -8.50 11.78 1.36
CA LEU A 248 -8.61 10.95 2.58
C LEU A 248 -9.86 11.32 3.37
N GLN A 249 -10.73 10.35 3.61
CA GLN A 249 -11.98 10.52 4.38
C GLN A 249 -11.92 9.96 5.79
N GLY A 250 -10.99 9.05 6.05
CA GLY A 250 -10.82 8.45 7.36
C GLY A 250 -9.95 7.21 7.34
N THR A 251 -9.88 6.56 8.50
CA THR A 251 -9.06 5.37 8.70
C THR A 251 -9.85 4.28 9.42
N THR A 252 -9.60 3.03 9.09
CA THR A 252 -10.20 1.89 9.80
C THR A 252 -9.48 1.65 11.13
N LYS A 253 -10.19 1.00 12.05
CA LYS A 253 -9.57 0.41 13.24
C LYS A 253 -8.78 -0.86 12.85
N PRO A 254 -7.79 -1.29 13.66
CA PRO A 254 -6.99 -2.48 13.33
C PRO A 254 -7.84 -3.73 13.08
N PHE A 255 -8.88 -3.99 13.88
CA PHE A 255 -9.74 -5.16 13.72
C PHE A 255 -10.63 -5.09 12.47
N GLN A 256 -11.00 -3.89 12.00
CA GLN A 256 -11.75 -3.72 10.76
C GLN A 256 -10.96 -4.15 9.51
N VAL A 257 -9.62 -4.18 9.59
CA VAL A 257 -8.78 -4.74 8.53
C VAL A 257 -9.08 -6.24 8.33
N ALA A 258 -9.32 -6.98 9.42
CA ALA A 258 -9.72 -8.39 9.33
C ALA A 258 -11.06 -8.56 8.62
N ALA A 259 -12.05 -7.72 8.93
CA ALA A 259 -13.34 -7.70 8.25
C ALA A 259 -13.18 -7.36 6.76
N PHE A 260 -12.40 -6.32 6.43
CA PHE A 260 -12.08 -5.96 5.04
C PHE A 260 -11.45 -7.13 4.27
N MET A 261 -10.41 -7.75 4.83
CA MET A 261 -9.74 -8.88 4.19
C MET A 261 -10.68 -10.10 4.07
N SER A 262 -11.62 -10.29 5.00
CA SER A 262 -12.63 -11.34 4.91
C SER A 262 -13.64 -11.07 3.80
N ILE A 263 -14.11 -9.83 3.65
CA ILE A 263 -14.94 -9.41 2.52
C ILE A 263 -14.23 -9.71 1.19
N LYS A 264 -12.96 -9.38 1.08
CA LYS A 264 -12.16 -9.59 -0.13
C LYS A 264 -11.72 -11.05 -0.33
N GLY A 265 -11.91 -11.94 0.66
CA GLY A 265 -11.43 -13.33 0.61
C GLY A 265 -9.91 -13.46 0.55
N MET A 266 -9.18 -12.53 1.14
CA MET A 266 -7.71 -12.46 1.07
C MET A 266 -7.04 -13.41 2.04
N ASN A 267 -6.00 -14.12 1.59
CA ASN A 267 -5.17 -15.02 2.37
C ASN A 267 -3.69 -14.61 2.30
N PRO A 268 -2.86 -15.01 3.29
CA PRO A 268 -3.22 -15.78 4.48
C PRO A 268 -4.12 -15.01 5.44
N ALA A 269 -4.87 -15.74 6.28
CA ALA A 269 -5.70 -15.16 7.32
C ALA A 269 -4.92 -15.17 8.64
N GLY A 270 -4.51 -14.04 9.14
CA GLY A 270 -3.56 -13.96 10.28
C GLY A 270 -4.13 -13.29 11.54
N TYR A 271 -5.41 -12.95 11.53
CA TYR A 271 -6.02 -12.26 12.66
C TYR A 271 -6.42 -13.20 13.79
N ARG A 272 -6.18 -12.73 15.01
CA ARG A 272 -6.58 -13.38 16.25
C ARG A 272 -7.81 -12.68 16.80
N GLY A 273 -8.71 -13.45 17.39
CA GLY A 273 -9.89 -12.96 18.07
C GLY A 273 -10.11 -13.70 19.39
N VAL A 274 -10.61 -12.97 20.37
CA VAL A 274 -11.03 -13.56 21.64
C VAL A 274 -12.50 -13.92 21.56
N VAL A 275 -12.83 -15.20 21.85
CA VAL A 275 -14.19 -15.72 21.86
C VAL A 275 -14.58 -16.05 23.30
N LYS A 276 -15.62 -15.37 23.81
CA LYS A 276 -16.20 -15.66 25.12
C LYS A 276 -17.28 -16.75 24.99
N LEU A 277 -17.32 -17.69 25.91
CA LEU A 277 -18.29 -18.76 25.94
C LEU A 277 -19.42 -18.45 26.94
N ASN A 278 -20.64 -19.03 26.69
CA ASN A 278 -21.78 -18.81 27.57
C ASN A 278 -21.56 -19.51 28.91
N GLY A 279 -21.90 -18.80 30.02
CA GLY A 279 -21.85 -19.38 31.36
C GLY A 279 -20.44 -19.55 31.93
N MET A 280 -19.40 -19.13 31.20
CA MET A 280 -17.99 -19.16 31.63
C MET A 280 -17.40 -17.77 31.53
N PRO A 281 -16.70 -17.29 32.56
CA PRO A 281 -15.95 -16.02 32.47
C PRO A 281 -14.76 -16.12 31.50
N GLU A 282 -14.51 -17.29 30.98
CA GLU A 282 -13.31 -17.70 30.28
C GLU A 282 -13.46 -17.44 28.78
N ALA A 283 -12.40 -16.91 28.22
CA ALA A 283 -12.26 -16.66 26.81
C ALA A 283 -11.23 -17.61 26.21
N VAL A 284 -11.42 -17.94 24.94
CA VAL A 284 -10.42 -18.64 24.13
C VAL A 284 -9.94 -17.72 23.05
N MET A 285 -8.66 -17.80 22.72
CA MET A 285 -8.10 -17.10 21.59
C MET A 285 -8.16 -18.00 20.36
N VAL A 286 -8.79 -17.50 19.31
CA VAL A 286 -8.85 -18.18 18.01
C VAL A 286 -8.00 -17.41 16.99
N TYR A 287 -7.45 -18.18 16.07
CA TYR A 287 -6.60 -17.69 14.99
C TYR A 287 -7.19 -18.13 13.66
N ALA A 288 -7.47 -17.18 12.77
CA ALA A 288 -7.95 -17.47 11.44
C ALA A 288 -6.80 -17.96 10.55
N THR A 289 -6.99 -19.11 9.89
CA THR A 289 -5.98 -19.74 9.02
C THR A 289 -6.29 -19.58 7.54
N SER A 290 -7.57 -19.59 7.18
CA SER A 290 -8.01 -19.47 5.79
C SER A 290 -9.36 -18.77 5.73
N ARG A 291 -9.60 -18.06 4.63
CA ARG A 291 -10.88 -17.44 4.33
C ARG A 291 -11.15 -17.43 2.83
N ARG A 292 -12.42 -17.49 2.49
CA ARG A 292 -12.93 -17.35 1.11
C ARG A 292 -14.18 -16.50 1.15
N SER A 293 -14.38 -15.69 0.11
CA SER A 293 -15.61 -14.92 -0.06
C SER A 293 -16.17 -15.09 -1.47
N THR A 294 -17.47 -14.99 -1.59
CA THR A 294 -18.17 -14.96 -2.86
C THR A 294 -19.23 -13.88 -2.86
N PHE A 295 -19.39 -13.21 -4.01
CA PHE A 295 -20.39 -12.17 -4.21
C PHE A 295 -21.41 -12.63 -5.24
N LYS A 296 -22.70 -12.57 -4.89
CA LYS A 296 -23.80 -12.80 -5.82
C LYS A 296 -24.57 -11.50 -5.99
N VAL A 297 -24.57 -10.97 -7.20
CA VAL A 297 -25.34 -9.77 -7.57
C VAL A 297 -26.71 -10.22 -8.09
N ILE A 298 -27.76 -9.82 -7.40
CA ILE A 298 -29.15 -10.15 -7.69
C ILE A 298 -29.83 -8.87 -8.15
N LEU A 299 -30.58 -8.95 -9.26
CA LEU A 299 -31.43 -7.86 -9.75
C LEU A 299 -32.89 -8.32 -9.52
N GLU A 300 -33.60 -7.61 -8.67
CA GLU A 300 -34.96 -7.94 -8.27
C GLU A 300 -35.79 -6.65 -8.22
N GLY A 301 -36.92 -6.61 -8.90
CA GLY A 301 -37.75 -5.40 -8.96
C GLY A 301 -37.06 -4.17 -9.57
N GLY A 302 -36.00 -4.35 -10.38
CA GLY A 302 -35.22 -3.24 -10.93
C GLY A 302 -34.13 -2.69 -10.00
N GLU A 303 -33.99 -3.25 -8.79
CA GLU A 303 -32.98 -2.88 -7.81
C GLU A 303 -31.90 -3.95 -7.64
N VAL A 304 -30.70 -3.51 -7.34
CA VAL A 304 -29.58 -4.40 -7.10
C VAL A 304 -29.48 -4.74 -5.61
N ARG A 305 -29.35 -6.04 -5.34
CA ARG A 305 -29.00 -6.59 -4.03
C ARG A 305 -27.74 -7.41 -4.15
N ILE A 306 -26.88 -7.35 -3.14
CA ILE A 306 -25.64 -8.12 -3.09
C ILE A 306 -25.71 -9.11 -1.93
N LYS A 307 -25.49 -10.39 -2.22
CA LYS A 307 -25.29 -11.42 -1.19
C LYS A 307 -23.80 -11.71 -1.10
N LEU A 308 -23.21 -11.43 0.06
CA LEU A 308 -21.84 -11.73 0.42
C LEU A 308 -21.81 -12.96 1.31
N SER A 309 -21.17 -14.03 0.85
CA SER A 309 -20.95 -15.24 1.66
C SER A 309 -19.47 -15.37 1.98
N ILE A 310 -19.14 -15.42 3.27
CA ILE A 310 -17.77 -15.55 3.80
C ILE A 310 -17.64 -16.90 4.47
N PHE A 311 -16.60 -17.63 4.12
CA PHE A 311 -16.20 -18.86 4.80
C PHE A 311 -14.82 -18.65 5.43
N THR A 312 -14.66 -18.96 6.72
CA THR A 312 -13.38 -18.86 7.43
C THR A 312 -13.08 -20.15 8.18
N GLU A 313 -11.82 -20.55 8.16
CA GLU A 313 -11.28 -21.61 8.99
C GLU A 313 -10.49 -20.99 10.12
N ILE A 314 -10.71 -21.50 11.34
CA ILE A 314 -10.05 -21.04 12.55
C ILE A 314 -9.39 -22.19 13.29
N ASN A 315 -8.31 -21.89 14.00
CA ASN A 315 -7.73 -22.77 15.01
C ASN A 315 -7.88 -22.13 16.37
N LEU A 316 -8.01 -22.93 17.41
CA LEU A 316 -7.83 -22.49 18.78
C LEU A 316 -6.34 -22.34 19.04
N GLU A 317 -5.91 -21.18 19.51
CA GLU A 317 -4.51 -20.89 19.76
C GLU A 317 -4.16 -20.95 21.26
N GLU A 318 -5.00 -20.35 22.08
CA GLU A 318 -4.76 -20.26 23.52
C GLU A 318 -6.07 -20.38 24.32
N LYS A 319 -6.00 -21.06 25.46
CA LYS A 319 -7.03 -21.07 26.49
C LYS A 319 -6.61 -20.11 27.60
N LEU A 320 -7.47 -19.21 27.98
CA LEU A 320 -7.20 -18.28 29.08
C LEU A 320 -7.45 -18.89 30.47
N ASN A 321 -8.02 -20.12 30.53
CA ASN A 321 -8.20 -20.89 31.76
C ASN A 321 -7.82 -22.35 31.51
N GLU A 322 -6.98 -22.90 32.39
CA GLU A 322 -6.52 -24.30 32.31
C GLU A 322 -7.61 -25.32 32.62
N GLN A 323 -8.62 -24.96 33.43
CA GLN A 323 -9.74 -25.84 33.79
C GLN A 323 -10.74 -26.06 32.66
N PHE A 324 -10.64 -25.21 31.59
CA PHE A 324 -11.54 -25.33 30.46
C PHE A 324 -11.08 -26.47 29.52
N SER A 325 -11.97 -27.49 29.39
CA SER A 325 -11.76 -28.56 28.42
C SER A 325 -12.47 -28.24 27.11
N VAL A 326 -11.71 -28.22 26.00
CA VAL A 326 -12.23 -27.97 24.65
C VAL A 326 -12.71 -29.24 23.95
N ILE A 327 -12.64 -30.38 24.61
CA ILE A 327 -12.95 -31.70 24.01
C ILE A 327 -14.44 -31.89 23.77
N ASP A 328 -15.28 -31.16 24.50
CA ASP A 328 -16.72 -31.27 24.36
C ASP A 328 -17.20 -30.66 23.02
N SER A 329 -17.99 -31.45 22.28
CA SER A 329 -18.58 -31.02 20.99
C SER A 329 -19.41 -29.75 21.10
N THR A 330 -20.07 -29.54 22.25
CA THR A 330 -20.89 -28.35 22.54
C THR A 330 -20.01 -27.09 22.58
N SER A 331 -18.88 -27.15 23.24
CA SER A 331 -17.91 -26.05 23.32
C SER A 331 -17.34 -25.67 21.94
N LEU A 332 -17.03 -26.66 21.10
CA LEU A 332 -16.54 -26.43 19.72
C LEU A 332 -17.58 -25.71 18.87
N VAL A 333 -18.86 -26.15 18.94
CA VAL A 333 -19.96 -25.49 18.22
C VAL A 333 -20.16 -24.06 18.71
N GLN A 334 -20.08 -23.82 20.03
CA GLN A 334 -20.19 -22.47 20.59
C GLN A 334 -19.05 -21.54 20.09
N ILE A 335 -17.81 -22.03 20.02
CA ILE A 335 -16.67 -21.26 19.48
C ILE A 335 -16.92 -20.88 18.02
N GLU A 336 -17.32 -21.84 17.17
CA GLU A 336 -17.64 -21.58 15.76
C GLU A 336 -18.77 -20.55 15.64
N GLU A 337 -19.84 -20.68 16.42
CA GLU A 337 -20.99 -19.79 16.39
C GLU A 337 -20.65 -18.36 16.85
N ARG A 338 -19.93 -18.23 17.95
CA ARG A 338 -19.49 -16.93 18.47
C ARG A 338 -18.55 -16.20 17.51
N ASN A 339 -17.56 -16.93 16.96
CA ASN A 339 -16.66 -16.36 15.97
C ASN A 339 -17.42 -15.94 14.70
N ARG A 340 -18.36 -16.76 14.22
CA ARG A 340 -19.23 -16.44 13.08
C ARG A 340 -20.02 -15.16 13.32
N ASN A 341 -20.69 -15.05 14.49
CA ASN A 341 -21.51 -13.89 14.82
C ASN A 341 -20.68 -12.62 15.00
N ALA A 342 -19.51 -12.73 15.63
CA ALA A 342 -18.58 -11.60 15.79
C ALA A 342 -18.08 -11.10 14.43
N LEU A 343 -17.60 -11.99 13.57
CA LEU A 343 -17.12 -11.63 12.24
C LEU A 343 -18.24 -11.04 11.36
N ARG A 344 -19.45 -11.62 11.41
CA ARG A 344 -20.60 -11.07 10.69
C ARG A 344 -20.89 -9.65 11.14
N LYS A 345 -21.01 -9.41 12.46
CA LYS A 345 -21.28 -8.09 13.03
C LYS A 345 -20.24 -7.04 12.61
N GLU A 346 -18.95 -7.39 12.70
CA GLU A 346 -17.88 -6.47 12.29
C GLU A 346 -17.88 -6.20 10.78
N THR A 347 -18.20 -7.21 9.97
CA THR A 347 -18.35 -7.07 8.52
C THR A 347 -19.50 -6.13 8.17
N GLU A 348 -20.67 -6.33 8.78
CA GLU A 348 -21.86 -5.47 8.59
C GLU A 348 -21.60 -4.04 9.05
N ASN A 349 -20.92 -3.85 10.19
CA ASN A 349 -20.54 -2.53 10.71
C ASN A 349 -19.62 -1.80 9.74
N LEU A 350 -18.58 -2.46 9.25
CA LEU A 350 -17.64 -1.86 8.29
C LEU A 350 -18.33 -1.49 6.96
N ILE A 351 -19.18 -2.38 6.44
CA ILE A 351 -19.94 -2.10 5.21
C ILE A 351 -20.85 -0.89 5.43
N ARG A 352 -21.59 -0.84 6.55
CA ARG A 352 -22.48 0.29 6.89
C ARG A 352 -21.71 1.60 7.00
N GLU A 353 -20.59 1.62 7.70
CA GLU A 353 -19.74 2.80 7.80
C GLU A 353 -19.30 3.32 6.42
N MET A 354 -18.93 2.42 5.51
CA MET A 354 -18.55 2.79 4.15
C MET A 354 -19.74 3.25 3.31
N GLN A 355 -20.92 2.63 3.49
CA GLN A 355 -22.16 3.05 2.83
C GLN A 355 -22.61 4.43 3.25
N GLU A 356 -22.60 4.76 4.55
CA GLU A 356 -22.95 6.08 5.07
C GLU A 356 -22.11 7.20 4.40
N LYS A 357 -20.84 6.91 4.11
CA LYS A 357 -19.92 7.84 3.44
C LYS A 357 -20.02 7.78 1.91
N GLY A 358 -20.65 6.75 1.35
CA GLY A 358 -20.67 6.48 -0.09
C GLY A 358 -19.28 6.12 -0.63
N ILE A 359 -18.52 5.28 0.10
CA ILE A 359 -17.13 4.91 -0.19
C ILE A 359 -17.03 3.39 -0.34
N ASP A 360 -16.98 2.91 -1.56
CA ASP A 360 -16.85 1.46 -1.82
C ASP A 360 -15.39 1.06 -1.97
N ILE A 361 -14.71 0.77 -0.87
CA ILE A 361 -13.34 0.22 -0.88
C ILE A 361 -13.30 -1.27 -1.24
N PHE A 362 -14.45 -1.94 -1.21
CA PHE A 362 -14.56 -3.39 -1.45
C PHE A 362 -14.62 -3.73 -2.93
N GLY A 363 -15.10 -2.78 -3.75
CA GLY A 363 -15.31 -2.95 -5.18
C GLY A 363 -16.63 -3.67 -5.53
N PHE A 364 -17.65 -3.54 -4.69
CA PHE A 364 -18.99 -4.06 -4.99
C PHE A 364 -19.52 -3.51 -6.32
N GLY A 365 -19.25 -2.23 -6.62
CA GLY A 365 -19.63 -1.61 -7.88
C GLY A 365 -19.01 -2.27 -9.10
N GLU A 366 -17.76 -2.71 -9.00
CA GLU A 366 -17.13 -3.43 -10.08
C GLU A 366 -17.78 -4.81 -10.32
N TYR A 367 -18.22 -5.48 -9.25
CA TYR A 367 -19.02 -6.72 -9.40
C TYR A 367 -20.37 -6.44 -10.03
N VAL A 368 -21.07 -5.36 -9.65
CA VAL A 368 -22.33 -4.96 -10.29
C VAL A 368 -22.10 -4.65 -11.76
N ARG A 369 -21.07 -3.88 -12.09
CA ARG A 369 -20.70 -3.53 -13.45
C ARG A 369 -20.41 -4.76 -14.31
N ALA A 370 -19.66 -5.71 -13.76
CA ALA A 370 -19.29 -6.93 -14.48
C ALA A 370 -20.47 -7.93 -14.63
N LYS A 371 -21.32 -8.06 -13.61
CA LYS A 371 -22.39 -9.08 -13.60
C LYS A 371 -23.73 -8.58 -14.11
N LYS A 372 -23.96 -7.26 -14.09
CA LYS A 372 -25.20 -6.61 -14.53
C LYS A 372 -24.90 -5.37 -15.39
N PRO A 373 -24.20 -5.55 -16.54
CA PRO A 373 -23.75 -4.41 -17.37
C PRO A 373 -24.89 -3.56 -17.90
N ALA A 374 -26.03 -4.15 -18.27
CA ALA A 374 -27.21 -3.40 -18.73
C ALA A 374 -27.75 -2.47 -17.63
N TYR A 375 -27.90 -2.98 -16.40
CA TYR A 375 -28.30 -2.17 -15.25
C TYR A 375 -27.29 -1.05 -14.99
N TRP A 376 -25.98 -1.41 -14.96
CA TRP A 376 -24.92 -0.45 -14.72
C TRP A 376 -24.97 0.72 -15.73
N ASN A 377 -25.03 0.41 -17.01
CA ASN A 377 -25.03 1.44 -18.06
C ASN A 377 -26.29 2.32 -18.06
N ALA A 378 -27.46 1.74 -17.72
CA ALA A 378 -28.71 2.47 -17.69
C ALA A 378 -28.90 3.31 -16.43
N ARG A 379 -28.43 2.85 -15.25
CA ARG A 379 -28.75 3.47 -13.97
C ARG A 379 -27.55 4.14 -13.29
N ILE A 380 -26.35 3.62 -13.48
CA ILE A 380 -25.14 4.08 -12.79
C ILE A 380 -24.21 4.85 -13.76
N GLY A 381 -23.48 4.18 -14.59
CA GLY A 381 -22.61 4.73 -15.65
C GLY A 381 -21.37 5.49 -15.15
N THR A 382 -21.45 6.22 -14.04
CA THR A 382 -20.35 7.04 -13.50
C THR A 382 -19.99 6.67 -12.05
N LYS A 383 -18.83 7.15 -11.59
CA LYS A 383 -18.35 6.93 -10.23
C LYS A 383 -19.24 7.62 -9.21
N GLU A 384 -19.62 8.86 -9.45
CA GLU A 384 -20.45 9.68 -8.58
C GLU A 384 -21.84 9.07 -8.37
N LYS A 385 -22.44 8.55 -9.44
CA LYS A 385 -23.73 7.85 -9.34
C LYS A 385 -23.58 6.54 -8.55
N TRP A 386 -22.44 5.83 -8.70
CA TRP A 386 -22.18 4.67 -7.86
C TRP A 386 -22.02 5.04 -6.39
N GLN A 387 -21.22 6.06 -6.06
CA GLN A 387 -21.06 6.56 -4.70
C GLN A 387 -22.40 6.89 -4.03
N SER A 388 -23.33 7.46 -4.79
CA SER A 388 -24.69 7.77 -4.29
C SER A 388 -25.52 6.50 -4.12
N ALA A 389 -25.55 5.62 -5.13
CA ALA A 389 -26.32 4.38 -5.10
C ALA A 389 -25.82 3.39 -4.02
N PHE A 390 -24.51 3.35 -3.78
CA PHE A 390 -23.89 2.45 -2.79
C PHE A 390 -24.43 2.66 -1.38
N LYS A 391 -24.88 3.87 -1.03
CA LYS A 391 -25.45 4.18 0.29
C LYS A 391 -26.69 3.34 0.59
N ASP A 392 -27.49 3.04 -0.43
CA ASP A 392 -28.81 2.42 -0.26
C ASP A 392 -28.85 0.97 -0.75
N ILE A 393 -27.77 0.46 -1.36
CA ILE A 393 -27.72 -0.92 -1.85
C ILE A 393 -27.82 -1.88 -0.67
N ARG A 394 -28.79 -2.80 -0.74
CA ARG A 394 -28.94 -3.87 0.24
C ARG A 394 -27.82 -4.90 0.08
N ILE A 395 -27.00 -5.05 1.13
CA ILE A 395 -25.93 -6.03 1.21
C ILE A 395 -26.23 -7.00 2.34
N GLU A 396 -26.42 -8.27 1.98
CA GLU A 396 -26.69 -9.35 2.92
C GLU A 396 -25.38 -10.10 3.18
N VAL A 397 -25.02 -10.21 4.45
CA VAL A 397 -23.78 -10.86 4.89
C VAL A 397 -24.10 -12.20 5.55
N GLU A 398 -23.55 -13.26 4.97
CA GLU A 398 -23.58 -14.62 5.50
C GLU A 398 -22.16 -15.06 5.83
N VAL A 399 -21.94 -15.52 7.06
CA VAL A 399 -20.62 -15.97 7.52
C VAL A 399 -20.71 -17.40 7.98
N ASN A 400 -19.78 -18.23 7.55
CA ASN A 400 -19.54 -19.58 8.06
C ASN A 400 -18.15 -19.66 8.64
N SER A 401 -18.05 -20.20 9.87
CA SER A 401 -16.78 -20.39 10.56
C SER A 401 -16.62 -21.86 10.93
N LYS A 402 -15.45 -22.44 10.65
CA LYS A 402 -15.14 -23.83 10.95
C LYS A 402 -13.86 -23.95 11.75
N LEU A 403 -13.94 -24.56 12.93
CA LEU A 403 -12.77 -24.87 13.75
C LEU A 403 -12.07 -26.12 13.19
N ARG A 404 -10.77 -26.01 12.93
CA ARG A 404 -9.98 -27.09 12.32
C ARG A 404 -9.06 -27.78 13.32
N ARG A 405 -8.44 -27.01 14.22
CA ARG A 405 -7.51 -27.52 15.21
C ARG A 405 -7.74 -26.88 16.57
N ILE A 406 -7.59 -27.69 17.62
CA ILE A 406 -7.73 -27.27 19.03
C ILE A 406 -6.37 -27.22 19.77
N GLY A 407 -5.25 -27.21 19.02
CA GLY A 407 -3.90 -27.29 19.58
C GLY A 407 -3.42 -28.73 19.80
N MET A 408 -2.15 -28.86 20.20
CA MET A 408 -1.56 -30.19 20.50
C MET A 408 -1.88 -30.71 21.92
N LYS A 409 -2.35 -29.83 22.82
CA LYS A 409 -2.88 -30.22 24.14
C LYS A 409 -4.38 -30.02 24.14
N ALA A 410 -5.13 -31.11 23.97
CA ALA A 410 -6.59 -31.13 24.08
C ALA A 410 -7.10 -31.21 25.53
N LYS A 411 -6.20 -31.36 26.51
CA LYS A 411 -6.49 -31.40 27.94
C LYS A 411 -6.02 -30.15 28.64
#